data_39cef5893f10e9ad35128c995759bfee
#
_entry.id   39cef5893f10e9ad35128c995759bfee
#
_cell.length_a   1.000
_cell.length_b   1.000
_cell.length_c   1.000
_cell.angle_alpha   90.00
_cell.angle_beta   90.00
_cell.angle_gamma   90.00
#
_symmetry.space_group_name_H-M   'P 1'
#
loop_
_entity.id
_entity.type
_entity.pdbx_description
1 polymer ?
#
loop_
_entity_poly.entity_id
_entity_poly.type
_entity_poly.pdbx_seq_one_letter_code
_entity_poly.pdbx_strand_id
1 'polypeptide(L)'
;VAKAMDAGDYNVAIAFQERIKLPAEEMTYYEDLAEMYVGTDVSPDFYAWVFPKFDHVAVGTGTMQQNQSLIKGLQKGIRERARKRLFKGEVIKVEAHPIPEHPRPRRVVGRMALVGDAAGYVTKSSGEGIYFAAKSGRMCAEAIVEISENGTRIPTEKQIKSTYLKRWDRKYGATYAVLDILQRIFYRNDA
;
A
#
# COMPACT_ATOMS: atom_id res chain seq x y z
N VAL A 1 0.14 -16.08 -8.29
CA VAL A 1 -1.01 -16.76 -7.61
C VAL A 1 -2.31 -16.10 -8.01
N ALA A 2 -2.56 -14.79 -7.72
CA ALA A 2 -3.83 -14.12 -8.00
C ALA A 2 -4.27 -14.26 -9.46
N LYS A 3 -3.37 -14.05 -10.42
CA LYS A 3 -3.62 -14.26 -11.85
C LYS A 3 -3.94 -15.73 -12.18
N ALA A 4 -3.20 -16.67 -11.59
CA ALA A 4 -3.41 -18.11 -11.84
C ALA A 4 -4.74 -18.64 -11.29
N MET A 5 -5.33 -18.01 -10.27
CA MET A 5 -6.64 -18.37 -9.72
C MET A 5 -7.78 -17.50 -10.28
N ASP A 6 -7.50 -16.70 -11.31
CA ASP A 6 -8.45 -15.76 -11.92
C ASP A 6 -9.20 -14.92 -10.87
N ALA A 7 -8.42 -14.30 -9.97
CA ALA A 7 -8.96 -13.55 -8.84
C ALA A 7 -9.67 -12.25 -9.23
N GLY A 8 -9.72 -11.91 -10.51
CA GLY A 8 -10.18 -10.65 -11.07
C GLY A 8 -9.12 -9.55 -10.93
N ASP A 9 -9.36 -8.45 -11.61
CA ASP A 9 -8.47 -7.28 -11.59
C ASP A 9 -8.91 -6.27 -10.53
N TYR A 10 -8.02 -5.37 -10.21
CA TYR A 10 -8.25 -4.17 -9.43
C TYR A 10 -7.44 -3.00 -10.02
N ASN A 11 -7.91 -1.78 -9.81
CA ASN A 11 -7.14 -0.60 -10.12
C ASN A 11 -5.94 -0.50 -9.18
N VAL A 12 -4.87 0.10 -9.68
CA VAL A 12 -3.65 0.31 -8.89
C VAL A 12 -3.21 1.78 -9.00
N ALA A 13 -2.82 2.34 -7.88
CA ALA A 13 -1.95 3.50 -7.86
C ALA A 13 -0.51 3.05 -8.05
N ILE A 14 0.35 3.93 -8.51
CA ILE A 14 1.79 3.69 -8.62
C ILE A 14 2.50 4.49 -7.54
N ALA A 15 3.22 3.79 -6.68
CA ALA A 15 4.24 4.36 -5.82
C ALA A 15 5.57 4.39 -6.58
N PHE A 16 6.21 5.54 -6.63
CA PHE A 16 7.56 5.71 -7.17
C PHE A 16 8.45 6.34 -6.10
N GLN A 17 9.63 5.79 -5.87
CA GLN A 17 10.55 6.32 -4.88
C GLN A 17 12.01 6.16 -5.25
N GLU A 18 12.81 7.06 -4.73
CA GLU A 18 14.27 6.99 -4.70
C GLU A 18 14.74 6.71 -3.27
N ARG A 19 15.65 5.75 -3.11
CA ARG A 19 16.41 5.63 -1.87
C ARG A 19 17.62 6.54 -1.97
N ILE A 20 17.76 7.44 -1.01
CA ILE A 20 18.78 8.46 -1.00
C ILE A 20 19.61 8.31 0.25
N LYS A 21 20.89 8.02 0.06
CA LYS A 21 21.86 8.01 1.14
C LYS A 21 22.25 9.45 1.48
N LEU A 22 22.06 9.83 2.74
CA LEU A 22 22.38 11.15 3.24
C LEU A 22 23.64 11.11 4.10
N PRO A 23 24.38 12.25 4.24
CA PRO A 23 25.38 12.39 5.28
C PRO A 23 24.77 12.18 6.69
N ALA A 24 25.59 11.73 7.64
CA ALA A 24 25.13 11.44 9.00
C ALA A 24 24.43 12.63 9.68
N GLU A 25 24.94 13.85 9.45
CA GLU A 25 24.35 15.09 9.93
C GLU A 25 22.90 15.30 9.46
N GLU A 26 22.62 15.01 8.18
CA GLU A 26 21.27 15.13 7.62
C GLU A 26 20.38 13.92 8.04
N MET A 27 20.97 12.74 8.26
CA MET A 27 20.23 11.58 8.79
C MET A 27 19.76 11.81 10.23
N THR A 28 20.51 12.54 11.06
CA THR A 28 20.09 12.91 12.42
C THR A 28 18.77 13.68 12.42
N TYR A 29 18.54 14.55 11.42
CA TYR A 29 17.26 15.24 11.28
C TYR A 29 16.08 14.28 11.08
N TYR A 30 16.31 13.17 10.38
CA TYR A 30 15.27 12.19 10.06
C TYR A 30 15.20 11.03 11.06
N GLU A 31 15.99 11.01 12.14
CA GLU A 31 16.06 9.90 13.08
C GLU A 31 14.67 9.51 13.64
N ASP A 32 13.87 10.53 14.03
CA ASP A 32 12.53 10.36 14.57
C ASP A 32 11.45 11.07 13.73
N LEU A 33 11.75 11.44 12.48
CA LEU A 33 10.85 12.24 11.65
C LEU A 33 10.56 11.59 10.31
N ALA A 34 9.29 11.26 10.08
CA ALA A 34 8.75 10.92 8.78
C ALA A 34 7.94 12.10 8.24
N GLU A 35 8.29 12.58 7.05
CA GLU A 35 7.60 13.71 6.42
C GLU A 35 6.62 13.23 5.35
N MET A 36 5.41 13.81 5.37
CA MET A 36 4.42 13.64 4.31
C MET A 36 4.14 15.00 3.67
N TYR A 37 4.04 15.00 2.35
CA TYR A 37 3.81 16.19 1.54
C TYR A 37 2.54 16.02 0.73
N VAL A 38 1.67 17.04 0.75
CA VAL A 38 0.45 17.11 -0.03
C VAL A 38 0.48 18.31 -0.97
N GLY A 39 -0.23 18.21 -2.09
CA GLY A 39 -0.31 19.25 -3.11
C GLY A 39 -0.05 18.70 -4.51
N THR A 40 -0.65 19.34 -5.51
CA THR A 40 -0.65 18.87 -6.91
C THR A 40 0.74 18.78 -7.55
N ASP A 41 1.69 19.54 -7.05
CA ASP A 41 3.09 19.52 -7.48
C ASP A 41 3.88 18.29 -7.02
N VAL A 42 3.37 17.57 -6.00
CA VAL A 42 3.99 16.34 -5.46
C VAL A 42 3.09 15.11 -5.62
N SER A 43 1.77 15.29 -5.62
CA SER A 43 0.78 14.26 -5.99
C SER A 43 -0.61 14.90 -6.16
N PRO A 44 -1.32 14.66 -7.27
CA PRO A 44 -2.65 15.21 -7.48
C PRO A 44 -3.78 14.44 -6.76
N ASP A 45 -3.53 13.20 -6.34
CA ASP A 45 -4.55 12.26 -5.88
C ASP A 45 -4.08 11.32 -4.77
N PHE A 46 -2.88 11.58 -4.24
CA PHE A 46 -2.25 10.84 -3.16
C PHE A 46 -1.35 11.79 -2.36
N TYR A 47 -0.17 11.35 -1.89
CA TYR A 47 0.83 12.17 -1.21
C TYR A 47 2.23 11.77 -1.64
N ALA A 48 3.20 12.62 -1.29
CA ALA A 48 4.61 12.32 -1.38
C ALA A 48 5.22 12.21 0.02
N TRP A 49 6.39 11.60 0.11
CA TRP A 49 7.01 11.30 1.40
C TRP A 49 8.53 11.42 1.38
N VAL A 50 9.08 11.70 2.58
CA VAL A 50 10.46 11.44 2.94
C VAL A 50 10.43 10.59 4.21
N PHE A 51 10.66 9.29 4.07
CA PHE A 51 10.60 8.33 5.17
C PHE A 51 11.99 7.83 5.53
N PRO A 52 12.41 7.97 6.79
CA PRO A 52 13.68 7.45 7.24
C PRO A 52 13.73 5.92 7.14
N LYS A 53 14.88 5.46 6.77
CA LYS A 53 15.34 4.08 6.86
C LYS A 53 16.62 4.11 7.69
N PHE A 54 17.14 2.96 8.04
CA PHE A 54 18.28 2.90 8.95
C PHE A 54 19.48 3.79 8.55
N ASP A 55 19.86 3.75 7.28
CA ASP A 55 21.07 4.41 6.74
C ASP A 55 20.79 5.33 5.53
N HIS A 56 19.53 5.53 5.19
CA HIS A 56 19.09 6.33 4.06
C HIS A 56 17.64 6.82 4.26
N VAL A 57 17.15 7.65 3.37
CA VAL A 57 15.74 8.01 3.30
C VAL A 57 15.10 7.46 2.03
N ALA A 58 13.82 7.08 2.11
CA ALA A 58 12.98 6.79 0.96
C ALA A 58 12.20 8.05 0.61
N VAL A 59 12.47 8.63 -0.56
CA VAL A 59 11.82 9.84 -1.07
C VAL A 59 10.96 9.47 -2.25
N GLY A 60 9.65 9.66 -2.14
CA GLY A 60 8.76 9.17 -3.18
C GLY A 60 7.43 9.88 -3.25
N THR A 61 6.66 9.49 -4.24
CA THR A 61 5.30 9.96 -4.52
C THR A 61 4.41 8.79 -4.93
N GLY A 62 3.12 8.93 -4.69
CA GLY A 62 2.09 8.01 -5.19
C GLY A 62 1.11 8.75 -6.09
N THR A 63 0.54 8.06 -7.08
CA THR A 63 -0.56 8.59 -7.91
C THR A 63 -1.35 7.45 -8.56
N MET A 64 -2.65 7.66 -8.74
CA MET A 64 -3.50 6.79 -9.55
C MET A 64 -3.31 6.99 -11.06
N GLN A 65 -2.67 8.08 -11.45
CA GLN A 65 -2.43 8.42 -12.86
C GLN A 65 -1.19 7.67 -13.37
N GLN A 66 -1.40 6.69 -14.22
CA GLN A 66 -0.34 5.84 -14.77
C GLN A 66 0.40 6.52 -15.94
N ASN A 67 0.83 7.76 -15.76
CA ASN A 67 1.60 8.53 -16.73
C ASN A 67 3.04 8.69 -16.26
N GLN A 68 3.98 8.11 -17.00
CA GLN A 68 5.39 8.10 -16.63
C GLN A 68 6.01 9.52 -16.55
N SER A 69 5.63 10.43 -17.45
CA SER A 69 6.12 11.81 -17.43
C SER A 69 5.60 12.56 -16.21
N LEU A 70 4.33 12.36 -15.85
CA LEU A 70 3.74 12.92 -14.65
C LEU A 70 4.48 12.42 -13.41
N ILE A 71 4.65 11.10 -13.26
CA ILE A 71 5.33 10.50 -12.10
C ILE A 71 6.74 11.08 -11.91
N LYS A 72 7.50 11.25 -13.00
CA LYS A 72 8.82 11.90 -12.94
C LYS A 72 8.74 13.36 -12.52
N GLY A 73 7.71 14.09 -12.98
CA GLY A 73 7.44 15.46 -12.56
C GLY A 73 7.14 15.57 -11.07
N LEU A 74 6.28 14.71 -10.56
CA LEU A 74 5.92 14.64 -9.14
C LEU A 74 7.14 14.26 -8.26
N GLN A 75 7.96 13.32 -8.71
CA GLN A 75 9.21 12.98 -8.02
C GLN A 75 10.19 14.17 -7.97
N LYS A 76 10.26 14.95 -9.05
CA LYS A 76 11.02 16.21 -9.04
C LYS A 76 10.42 17.21 -8.06
N GLY A 77 9.10 17.32 -7.98
CA GLY A 77 8.39 18.19 -7.04
C GLY A 77 8.74 17.88 -5.58
N ILE A 78 8.66 16.61 -5.14
CA ILE A 78 9.05 16.25 -3.78
C ILE A 78 10.54 16.49 -3.53
N ARG A 79 11.42 16.21 -4.50
CA ARG A 79 12.85 16.51 -4.39
C ARG A 79 13.11 18.00 -4.19
N GLU A 80 12.37 18.86 -4.87
CA GLU A 80 12.49 20.31 -4.72
C GLU A 80 11.96 20.78 -3.37
N ARG A 81 10.80 20.32 -2.91
CA ARG A 81 10.26 20.66 -1.58
C ARG A 81 11.21 20.27 -0.45
N ALA A 82 11.80 19.09 -0.52
CA ALA A 82 12.73 18.57 0.49
C ALA A 82 14.21 18.95 0.18
N ARG A 83 14.47 19.78 -0.83
CA ARG A 83 15.82 20.10 -1.35
C ARG A 83 16.81 20.48 -0.27
N LYS A 84 16.39 21.31 0.70
CA LYS A 84 17.27 21.78 1.78
C LYS A 84 17.97 20.64 2.53
N ARG A 85 17.32 19.50 2.64
CA ARG A 85 17.84 18.31 3.34
C ARG A 85 18.43 17.25 2.39
N LEU A 86 17.95 17.22 1.16
CA LEU A 86 18.31 16.16 0.21
C LEU A 86 19.46 16.54 -0.73
N PHE A 87 19.93 17.80 -0.75
CA PHE A 87 20.85 18.30 -1.77
C PHE A 87 22.23 17.61 -1.75
N LYS A 88 22.67 17.12 -0.58
CA LYS A 88 23.92 16.37 -0.41
C LYS A 88 23.75 14.86 -0.57
N GLY A 89 22.53 14.40 -0.85
CA GLY A 89 22.20 12.97 -0.90
C GLY A 89 22.55 12.33 -2.23
N GLU A 90 22.96 11.08 -2.17
CA GLU A 90 23.22 10.23 -3.32
C GLU A 90 22.05 9.25 -3.52
N VAL A 91 21.50 9.17 -4.75
CA VAL A 91 20.48 8.18 -5.09
C VAL A 91 21.13 6.81 -5.24
N ILE A 92 20.82 5.91 -4.32
CA ILE A 92 21.38 4.55 -4.30
C ILE A 92 20.45 3.51 -4.95
N LYS A 93 19.14 3.80 -5.05
CA LYS A 93 18.17 2.92 -5.70
C LYS A 93 16.93 3.68 -6.14
N VAL A 94 16.34 3.25 -7.26
CA VAL A 94 15.05 3.73 -7.74
C VAL A 94 14.09 2.53 -7.79
N GLU A 95 12.88 2.72 -7.29
CA GLU A 95 11.86 1.67 -7.18
C GLU A 95 10.49 2.20 -7.59
N ALA A 96 9.68 1.33 -8.19
CA ALA A 96 8.26 1.58 -8.40
C ALA A 96 7.47 0.34 -8.02
N HIS A 97 6.31 0.52 -7.40
CA HIS A 97 5.44 -0.56 -6.98
C HIS A 97 3.97 -0.21 -7.18
N PRO A 98 3.15 -1.13 -7.73
CA PRO A 98 1.72 -0.93 -7.79
C PRO A 98 1.09 -1.09 -6.41
N ILE A 99 0.22 -0.15 -6.03
CA ILE A 99 -0.56 -0.18 -4.79
C ILE A 99 -2.00 -0.51 -5.15
N PRO A 100 -2.59 -1.62 -4.66
CA PRO A 100 -4.00 -1.91 -4.87
C PRO A 100 -4.90 -0.82 -4.29
N GLU A 101 -5.95 -0.44 -5.03
CA GLU A 101 -6.91 0.55 -4.56
C GLU A 101 -8.11 -0.05 -3.82
N HIS A 102 -8.39 -1.32 -4.01
CA HIS A 102 -9.52 -2.01 -3.38
C HIS A 102 -9.33 -3.53 -3.39
N PRO A 103 -10.06 -4.26 -2.52
CA PRO A 103 -10.03 -5.71 -2.48
C PRO A 103 -10.44 -6.35 -3.82
N ARG A 104 -9.76 -7.44 -4.20
CA ARG A 104 -10.12 -8.22 -5.39
C ARG A 104 -11.50 -8.84 -5.27
N PRO A 105 -12.22 -9.03 -6.38
CA PRO A 105 -13.53 -9.68 -6.40
C PRO A 105 -13.48 -11.12 -5.87
N ARG A 106 -12.46 -11.88 -6.27
CA ARG A 106 -12.29 -13.29 -5.88
C ARG A 106 -11.00 -13.46 -5.07
N ARG A 107 -11.14 -13.54 -3.78
CA ARG A 107 -10.02 -13.66 -2.83
C ARG A 107 -9.80 -15.08 -2.32
N VAL A 108 -10.74 -15.97 -2.62
CA VAL A 108 -10.64 -17.41 -2.36
C VAL A 108 -11.18 -18.16 -3.57
N VAL A 109 -10.40 -19.10 -4.10
CA VAL A 109 -10.77 -20.01 -5.19
C VAL A 109 -10.19 -21.39 -4.89
N GLY A 110 -11.04 -22.41 -4.82
CA GLY A 110 -10.63 -23.74 -4.38
C GLY A 110 -10.03 -23.72 -2.97
N ARG A 111 -8.78 -24.16 -2.86
CA ARG A 111 -8.02 -24.17 -1.60
C ARG A 111 -6.98 -23.03 -1.51
N MET A 112 -7.04 -22.07 -2.42
CA MET A 112 -6.17 -20.90 -2.42
C MET A 112 -6.92 -19.73 -1.81
N ALA A 113 -6.28 -19.04 -0.88
CA ALA A 113 -6.77 -17.79 -0.28
C ALA A 113 -5.71 -16.69 -0.43
N LEU A 114 -6.13 -15.51 -0.85
CA LEU A 114 -5.27 -14.33 -0.94
C LEU A 114 -5.33 -13.52 0.36
N VAL A 115 -4.20 -12.94 0.72
CA VAL A 115 -4.01 -12.05 1.87
C VAL A 115 -3.18 -10.83 1.47
N GLY A 116 -3.19 -9.78 2.26
CA GLY A 116 -2.41 -8.56 2.02
C GLY A 116 -2.67 -7.95 0.65
N ASP A 117 -1.65 -7.39 0.05
CA ASP A 117 -1.69 -6.72 -1.27
C ASP A 117 -2.20 -7.65 -2.38
N ALA A 118 -1.86 -8.95 -2.31
CA ALA A 118 -2.37 -9.93 -3.27
C ALA A 118 -3.91 -10.03 -3.27
N ALA A 119 -4.53 -9.79 -2.10
CA ALA A 119 -5.99 -9.71 -1.94
C ALA A 119 -6.53 -8.29 -2.19
N GLY A 120 -5.67 -7.29 -2.36
CA GLY A 120 -6.02 -5.88 -2.45
C GLY A 120 -6.34 -5.24 -1.10
N TYR A 121 -5.77 -5.74 0.00
CA TYR A 121 -6.04 -5.22 1.34
C TYR A 121 -5.10 -4.06 1.70
N VAL A 122 -5.22 -2.99 0.94
CA VAL A 122 -4.53 -1.72 1.15
C VAL A 122 -5.58 -0.61 1.25
N THR A 123 -5.35 0.38 2.10
CA THR A 123 -6.25 1.53 2.18
C THR A 123 -6.00 2.49 1.03
N LYS A 124 -7.04 2.85 0.32
CA LYS A 124 -6.96 3.71 -0.85
C LYS A 124 -6.45 5.12 -0.50
N SER A 125 -6.82 5.64 0.66
CA SER A 125 -6.49 7.00 1.09
C SER A 125 -5.02 7.19 1.48
N SER A 126 -4.35 6.15 1.98
CA SER A 126 -3.00 6.28 2.55
C SER A 126 -2.01 5.25 2.04
N GLY A 127 -2.43 4.26 1.24
CA GLY A 127 -1.55 3.16 0.83
C GLY A 127 -1.12 2.25 1.98
N GLU A 128 -1.79 2.31 3.15
CA GLU A 128 -1.47 1.45 4.30
C GLU A 128 -1.85 0.00 3.99
N GLY A 129 -0.86 -0.86 3.92
CA GLY A 129 -1.01 -2.28 3.62
C GLY A 129 -0.40 -3.20 4.69
N ILE A 130 0.62 -2.75 5.45
CA ILE A 130 1.37 -3.60 6.38
C ILE A 130 0.48 -4.17 7.47
N TYR A 131 -0.32 -3.32 8.12
CA TYR A 131 -1.27 -3.74 9.14
C TYR A 131 -2.30 -4.74 8.59
N PHE A 132 -2.88 -4.45 7.43
CA PHE A 132 -3.89 -5.30 6.81
C PHE A 132 -3.29 -6.61 6.27
N ALA A 133 -2.05 -6.60 5.79
CA ALA A 133 -1.34 -7.82 5.41
C ALA A 133 -1.14 -8.75 6.60
N ALA A 134 -0.63 -8.22 7.73
CA ALA A 134 -0.46 -8.98 8.96
C ALA A 134 -1.79 -9.51 9.51
N LYS A 135 -2.84 -8.67 9.54
CA LYS A 135 -4.16 -9.07 10.05
C LYS A 135 -4.85 -10.09 9.15
N SER A 136 -4.81 -9.92 7.84
CA SER A 136 -5.42 -10.87 6.91
C SER A 136 -4.70 -12.21 6.89
N GLY A 137 -3.36 -12.19 6.96
CA GLY A 137 -2.55 -13.40 7.09
C GLY A 137 -2.92 -14.19 8.34
N ARG A 138 -2.97 -13.53 9.50
CA ARG A 138 -3.37 -14.14 10.76
C ARG A 138 -4.79 -14.70 10.71
N MET A 139 -5.76 -13.90 10.27
CA MET A 139 -7.17 -14.33 10.20
C MET A 139 -7.37 -15.50 9.22
N CYS A 140 -6.62 -15.52 8.13
CA CYS A 140 -6.64 -16.64 7.19
C CYS A 140 -6.07 -17.91 7.83
N ALA A 141 -4.94 -17.82 8.50
CA ALA A 141 -4.32 -18.96 9.19
C ALA A 141 -5.23 -19.51 10.29
N GLU A 142 -5.77 -18.66 11.16
CA GLU A 142 -6.71 -19.05 12.23
C GLU A 142 -7.95 -19.75 11.64
N ALA A 143 -8.51 -19.23 10.54
CA ALA A 143 -9.65 -19.85 9.87
C ALA A 143 -9.31 -21.22 9.28
N ILE A 144 -8.13 -21.37 8.68
CA ILE A 144 -7.68 -22.66 8.13
C ILE A 144 -7.49 -23.69 9.24
N VAL A 145 -6.85 -23.33 10.34
CA VAL A 145 -6.64 -24.22 11.49
C VAL A 145 -7.98 -24.70 12.06
N GLU A 146 -8.93 -23.77 12.23
CA GLU A 146 -10.28 -24.08 12.74
C GLU A 146 -11.02 -25.03 11.80
N ILE A 147 -11.05 -24.74 10.49
CA ILE A 147 -11.80 -25.52 9.50
C ILE A 147 -11.18 -26.90 9.29
N SER A 148 -9.85 -26.98 9.34
CA SER A 148 -9.11 -28.24 9.15
C SER A 148 -9.07 -29.12 10.41
N GLU A 149 -9.69 -28.69 11.50
CA GLU A 149 -9.63 -29.43 12.78
C GLU A 149 -8.19 -29.82 13.13
N ASN A 150 -7.31 -28.80 13.17
CA ASN A 150 -5.87 -28.96 13.38
C ASN A 150 -5.18 -29.89 12.34
N GLY A 151 -5.62 -29.86 11.09
CA GLY A 151 -4.97 -30.57 10.00
C GLY A 151 -5.56 -31.95 9.68
N THR A 152 -6.61 -32.38 10.39
CA THR A 152 -7.27 -33.67 10.14
C THR A 152 -8.22 -33.65 8.94
N ARG A 153 -8.68 -32.48 8.51
CA ARG A 153 -9.59 -32.28 7.38
C ARG A 153 -9.02 -31.29 6.37
N ILE A 154 -9.32 -31.51 5.09
CA ILE A 154 -8.98 -30.58 4.01
C ILE A 154 -10.09 -29.54 3.89
N PRO A 155 -9.78 -28.22 4.06
CA PRO A 155 -10.75 -27.15 3.90
C PRO A 155 -11.32 -27.07 2.49
N THR A 156 -12.63 -26.85 2.39
CA THR A 156 -13.30 -26.56 1.13
C THR A 156 -13.35 -25.06 0.87
N GLU A 157 -13.51 -24.65 -0.40
CA GLU A 157 -13.68 -23.25 -0.77
C GLU A 157 -14.82 -22.58 0.00
N LYS A 158 -15.98 -23.25 0.11
CA LYS A 158 -17.15 -22.75 0.83
C LYS A 158 -16.82 -22.46 2.30
N GLN A 159 -16.11 -23.37 2.96
CA GLN A 159 -15.70 -23.17 4.35
C GLN A 159 -14.72 -22.01 4.51
N ILE A 160 -13.70 -21.90 3.63
CA ILE A 160 -12.75 -20.79 3.68
C ILE A 160 -13.47 -19.45 3.45
N LYS A 161 -14.39 -19.37 2.48
CA LYS A 161 -15.20 -18.17 2.24
C LYS A 161 -16.08 -17.82 3.44
N SER A 162 -16.79 -18.78 4.01
CA SER A 162 -17.72 -18.53 5.13
C SER A 162 -17.00 -18.16 6.44
N THR A 163 -15.78 -18.60 6.62
CA THR A 163 -14.99 -18.35 7.83
C THR A 163 -14.04 -17.17 7.64
N TYR A 164 -13.06 -17.28 6.75
CA TYR A 164 -12.06 -16.22 6.53
C TYR A 164 -12.65 -14.96 5.93
N LEU A 165 -13.23 -15.01 4.72
CA LEU A 165 -13.71 -13.80 4.04
C LEU A 165 -14.85 -13.12 4.79
N LYS A 166 -15.83 -13.89 5.29
CA LYS A 166 -16.93 -13.31 6.04
C LYS A 166 -16.48 -12.62 7.34
N ARG A 167 -15.45 -13.16 8.02
CA ARG A 167 -14.84 -12.50 9.19
C ARG A 167 -14.13 -11.22 8.79
N TRP A 168 -13.35 -11.28 7.72
CA TRP A 168 -12.65 -10.11 7.19
C TRP A 168 -13.62 -9.00 6.80
N ASP A 169 -14.60 -9.29 5.95
CA ASP A 169 -15.55 -8.31 5.44
C ASP A 169 -16.40 -7.69 6.59
N ARG A 170 -16.80 -8.49 7.57
CA ARG A 170 -17.49 -7.99 8.77
C ARG A 170 -16.63 -7.03 9.58
N LYS A 171 -15.34 -7.32 9.71
CA LYS A 171 -14.45 -6.54 10.56
C LYS A 171 -13.95 -5.26 9.88
N TYR A 172 -13.63 -5.33 8.60
CA TYR A 172 -12.93 -4.25 7.89
C TYR A 172 -13.71 -3.65 6.72
N GLY A 173 -14.82 -4.25 6.30
CA GLY A 173 -15.61 -3.75 5.17
C GLY A 173 -16.05 -2.30 5.33
N ALA A 174 -16.58 -1.93 6.49
CA ALA A 174 -16.97 -0.56 6.80
C ALA A 174 -15.75 0.40 6.81
N THR A 175 -14.61 -0.04 7.32
CA THR A 175 -13.37 0.75 7.32
C THR A 175 -12.95 1.11 5.90
N TYR A 176 -12.93 0.15 4.97
CA TYR A 176 -12.60 0.42 3.57
C TYR A 176 -13.59 1.39 2.93
N ALA A 177 -14.89 1.24 3.18
CA ALA A 177 -15.91 2.15 2.65
C ALA A 177 -15.73 3.59 3.15
N VAL A 178 -15.45 3.77 4.44
CA VAL A 178 -15.19 5.10 5.02
C VAL A 178 -13.92 5.72 4.44
N LEU A 179 -12.84 4.95 4.34
CA LEU A 179 -11.58 5.44 3.80
C LEU A 179 -11.67 5.80 2.30
N ASP A 180 -12.52 5.09 1.54
CA ASP A 180 -12.80 5.43 0.14
C ASP A 180 -13.54 6.77 0.01
N ILE A 181 -14.47 7.04 0.92
CA ILE A 181 -15.17 8.34 0.98
C ILE A 181 -14.20 9.45 1.38
N LEU A 182 -13.40 9.23 2.41
CA LEU A 182 -12.41 10.21 2.88
C LEU A 182 -11.41 10.58 1.78
N GLN A 183 -10.91 9.61 1.02
CA GLN A 183 -10.02 9.90 -0.09
C GLN A 183 -10.66 10.87 -1.09
N ARG A 184 -11.92 10.65 -1.46
CA ARG A 184 -12.64 11.53 -2.39
C ARG A 184 -12.82 12.96 -1.85
N ILE A 185 -12.88 13.12 -0.54
CA ILE A 185 -13.00 14.44 0.11
C ILE A 185 -11.63 15.12 0.16
N PHE A 186 -10.61 14.43 0.65
CA PHE A 186 -9.27 15.01 0.86
C PHE A 186 -8.57 15.43 -0.43
N TYR A 187 -8.74 14.68 -1.51
CA TYR A 187 -8.05 14.95 -2.79
C TYR A 187 -8.95 15.65 -3.84
N ARG A 188 -10.13 16.13 -3.44
CA ARG A 188 -11.08 16.78 -4.37
C ARG A 188 -10.87 18.29 -4.50
N ASN A 189 -10.12 18.95 -3.64
CA ASN A 189 -10.16 20.40 -3.44
C ASN A 189 -8.86 21.13 -3.80
N ASP A 190 -8.07 20.63 -4.72
CA ASP A 190 -6.97 21.39 -5.32
C ASP A 190 -7.34 21.94 -6.72
N ALA A 191 -8.61 22.36 -6.89
CA ALA A 191 -9.09 23.05 -8.08
C ALA A 191 -9.40 24.51 -7.77
#